data_6b495ef09f4fc38601e0b49f81f268b0
#
_entry.id   6b495ef09f4fc38601e0b49f81f268b0
#
_cell.length_a   1.000
_cell.length_b   1.000
_cell.length_c   1.000
_cell.angle_alpha   90.00
_cell.angle_beta   90.00
_cell.angle_gamma   90.00
#
_symmetry.space_group_name_H-M   'P 1'
#
loop_
_entity.id
_entity.type
_entity.pdbx_description
1 polymer ?
#
loop_
_entity_poly.entity_id
_entity_poly.type
_entity_poly.pdbx_seq_one_letter_code
_entity_poly.pdbx_strand_id
1 'polypeptide(L)'
;MLGFMGWIYNFTRSEMFYFTLNHTSMPIVLLTIANSDGVHVVGRFFKELRISKNINNAIHKTMDHLTMPISLTSITTALAFLTLIFSPLNGMHGYGIVLAFGICWAWLLSLTLLPSLISLIKWDVTSKAITRIGLLEKLINKFGLLVTKNPKKIFYPSLLFIGLSIFGLTLIKVEVNYIKMFREGNIIRDSAYFLDENMTGNLNLMVNIQAEVEGAFKDPENLQKIDNIENYLNSIDVVTNTISVNDIIKQLHKTVENGDERFNTIPDTRAKVNNLFFLYGQNDDSDLSKMINHENNSTILTSLMKTFSTTQMSEYKNTIENFISKELQNTDLSF
;
A
#
# COMPACT_ATOMS: atom_id res chain seq x y z
N MET A 1 -16.84 13.14 9.37
CA MET A 1 -16.06 12.21 8.52
C MET A 1 -16.20 10.76 8.98
N LEU A 2 -15.68 10.35 10.15
CA LEU A 2 -15.82 8.95 10.62
C LEU A 2 -17.27 8.50 10.78
N GLY A 3 -18.14 9.37 11.31
CA GLY A 3 -19.57 9.11 11.37
C GLY A 3 -20.21 8.91 9.98
N PHE A 4 -19.82 9.70 8.99
CA PHE A 4 -20.26 9.52 7.61
C PHE A 4 -19.81 8.18 7.03
N MET A 5 -18.56 7.76 7.29
CA MET A 5 -18.04 6.46 6.90
C MET A 5 -18.89 5.32 7.51
N GLY A 6 -19.20 5.40 8.80
CA GLY A 6 -20.05 4.41 9.47
C GLY A 6 -21.49 4.38 8.92
N TRP A 7 -22.05 5.54 8.59
CA TRP A 7 -23.38 5.63 7.96
C TRP A 7 -23.39 5.00 6.58
N ILE A 8 -22.43 5.32 5.71
CA ILE A 8 -22.34 4.72 4.36
C ILE A 8 -22.15 3.21 4.46
N TYR A 9 -21.25 2.74 5.33
CA TYR A 9 -21.06 1.31 5.55
C TYR A 9 -22.36 0.63 5.94
N ASN A 10 -23.12 1.20 6.86
CA ASN A 10 -24.39 0.62 7.31
C ASN A 10 -25.43 0.55 6.17
N PHE A 11 -25.45 1.55 5.27
CA PHE A 11 -26.36 1.58 4.12
C PHE A 11 -25.93 0.65 2.99
N THR A 12 -24.65 0.67 2.62
CA THR A 12 -24.18 -0.02 1.42
C THR A 12 -23.68 -1.43 1.69
N ARG A 13 -23.34 -1.73 2.95
CA ARG A 13 -22.65 -2.97 3.37
C ARG A 13 -21.37 -3.26 2.57
N SER A 14 -20.80 -2.25 1.94
CA SER A 14 -19.60 -2.39 1.11
C SER A 14 -18.35 -2.41 1.96
N GLU A 15 -17.49 -3.40 1.74
CA GLU A 15 -16.19 -3.57 2.41
C GLU A 15 -15.23 -2.40 2.14
N MET A 16 -15.48 -1.64 1.07
CA MET A 16 -14.74 -0.40 0.72
C MET A 16 -14.70 0.60 1.89
N PHE A 17 -15.72 0.60 2.76
CA PHE A 17 -15.83 1.50 3.91
C PHE A 17 -15.44 0.88 5.25
N TYR A 18 -14.77 -0.28 5.25
CA TYR A 18 -14.16 -0.81 6.46
C TYR A 18 -13.03 0.10 6.95
N PHE A 19 -12.98 0.27 8.27
CA PHE A 19 -11.89 1.02 8.88
C PHE A 19 -10.60 0.19 8.86
N THR A 20 -9.68 0.56 8.00
CA THR A 20 -8.37 -0.08 7.84
C THR A 20 -7.25 0.78 8.44
N LEU A 21 -6.05 0.27 8.49
CA LEU A 21 -4.87 0.98 8.99
C LEU A 21 -4.67 2.34 8.28
N ASN A 22 -4.91 2.42 6.99
CA ASN A 22 -4.77 3.66 6.21
C ASN A 22 -5.71 4.77 6.72
N HIS A 23 -6.88 4.41 7.21
CA HIS A 23 -7.89 5.36 7.70
C HIS A 23 -7.46 6.08 8.99
N THR A 24 -6.45 5.58 9.72
CA THR A 24 -5.90 6.23 10.91
C THR A 24 -5.27 7.58 10.60
N SER A 25 -4.81 7.82 9.36
CA SER A 25 -4.23 9.08 8.91
C SER A 25 -5.28 10.15 8.56
N MET A 26 -6.53 9.76 8.28
CA MET A 26 -7.59 10.68 7.86
C MET A 26 -7.84 11.87 8.80
N PRO A 27 -7.92 11.68 10.14
CA PRO A 27 -8.14 12.81 11.05
C PRO A 27 -7.04 13.85 10.96
N ILE A 28 -5.77 13.41 10.81
CA ILE A 28 -4.62 14.31 10.72
C ILE A 28 -4.67 15.11 9.42
N VAL A 29 -4.93 14.43 8.29
CA VAL A 29 -5.03 15.05 6.96
C VAL A 29 -6.14 16.09 6.95
N LEU A 30 -7.34 15.70 7.39
CA LEU A 30 -8.49 16.60 7.39
C LEU A 30 -8.31 17.79 8.35
N LEU A 31 -7.76 17.54 9.55
CA LEU A 31 -7.48 18.62 10.52
C LEU A 31 -6.51 19.63 9.93
N THR A 32 -5.48 19.19 9.23
CA THR A 32 -4.49 20.05 8.60
C THR A 32 -5.13 20.95 7.53
N ILE A 33 -5.96 20.38 6.66
CA ILE A 33 -6.63 21.11 5.57
C ILE A 33 -7.65 22.10 6.16
N ALA A 34 -8.52 21.63 7.05
CA ALA A 34 -9.55 22.47 7.66
C ALA A 34 -8.96 23.64 8.49
N ASN A 35 -7.86 23.38 9.21
CA ASN A 35 -7.18 24.42 9.99
C ASN A 35 -6.54 25.48 9.08
N SER A 36 -6.06 25.11 7.90
CA SER A 36 -5.52 26.06 6.92
C SER A 36 -6.57 27.11 6.52
N ASP A 37 -7.77 26.67 6.17
CA ASP A 37 -8.87 27.57 5.80
C ASP A 37 -9.24 28.50 6.96
N GLY A 38 -9.33 27.94 8.17
CA GLY A 38 -9.61 28.71 9.38
C GLY A 38 -8.57 29.81 9.65
N VAL A 39 -7.28 29.48 9.49
CA VAL A 39 -6.19 30.46 9.68
C VAL A 39 -6.28 31.59 8.65
N HIS A 40 -6.61 31.30 7.40
CA HIS A 40 -6.78 32.32 6.37
C HIS A 40 -7.95 33.25 6.68
N VAL A 41 -9.11 32.69 7.07
CA VAL A 41 -10.29 33.51 7.43
C VAL A 41 -10.00 34.39 8.64
N VAL A 42 -9.49 33.82 9.72
CA VAL A 42 -9.19 34.57 10.96
C VAL A 42 -8.10 35.62 10.72
N GLY A 43 -7.04 35.25 10.00
CA GLY A 43 -5.94 36.18 9.68
C GLY A 43 -6.43 37.40 8.85
N ARG A 44 -7.26 37.12 7.83
CA ARG A 44 -7.85 38.21 7.02
C ARG A 44 -8.85 39.04 7.82
N PHE A 45 -9.68 38.42 8.64
CA PHE A 45 -10.62 39.11 9.52
C PHE A 45 -9.90 40.11 10.43
N PHE A 46 -8.82 39.73 11.10
CA PHE A 46 -8.06 40.67 11.92
C PHE A 46 -7.49 41.85 11.13
N LYS A 47 -7.03 41.58 9.90
CA LYS A 47 -6.54 42.64 9.02
C LYS A 47 -7.64 43.64 8.65
N GLU A 48 -8.82 43.15 8.26
CA GLU A 48 -9.96 44.00 7.92
C GLU A 48 -10.54 44.70 9.16
N LEU A 49 -10.54 44.07 10.34
CA LEU A 49 -10.99 44.65 11.58
C LEU A 49 -10.12 45.83 12.01
N ARG A 50 -8.79 45.76 11.82
CA ARG A 50 -7.88 46.90 12.07
C ARG A 50 -8.22 48.12 11.23
N ILE A 51 -8.67 47.91 10.00
CA ILE A 51 -8.99 48.98 9.03
C ILE A 51 -10.39 49.54 9.28
N SER A 52 -11.39 48.65 9.35
CA SER A 52 -12.80 49.06 9.39
C SER A 52 -13.28 49.44 10.79
N LYS A 53 -12.62 48.93 11.83
CA LYS A 53 -13.05 49.10 13.25
C LYS A 53 -14.51 48.67 13.50
N ASN A 54 -15.10 47.92 12.57
CA ASN A 54 -16.46 47.39 12.64
C ASN A 54 -16.47 45.93 12.30
N ILE A 55 -17.01 45.10 13.19
CA ILE A 55 -16.98 43.64 13.11
C ILE A 55 -17.72 43.15 11.85
N ASN A 56 -18.95 43.63 11.64
CA ASN A 56 -19.76 43.16 10.51
C ASN A 56 -19.11 43.49 9.15
N ASN A 57 -18.55 44.72 9.06
CA ASN A 57 -17.86 45.18 7.88
C ASN A 57 -16.56 44.36 7.61
N ALA A 58 -15.85 44.03 8.68
CA ALA A 58 -14.65 43.20 8.61
C ALA A 58 -14.98 41.78 8.14
N ILE A 59 -16.05 41.16 8.67
CA ILE A 59 -16.51 39.85 8.23
C ILE A 59 -16.90 39.89 6.77
N HIS A 60 -17.73 40.82 6.34
CA HIS A 60 -18.20 40.95 4.96
C HIS A 60 -17.02 41.03 3.98
N LYS A 61 -16.09 41.97 4.21
CA LYS A 61 -14.89 42.12 3.38
C LYS A 61 -13.99 40.91 3.38
N THR A 62 -13.89 40.21 4.53
CA THR A 62 -13.10 38.97 4.62
C THR A 62 -13.71 37.90 3.74
N MET A 63 -15.01 37.70 3.81
CA MET A 63 -15.70 36.68 3.04
C MET A 63 -15.71 37.00 1.55
N ASP A 64 -15.93 38.29 1.15
CA ASP A 64 -15.83 38.70 -0.24
C ASP A 64 -14.48 38.33 -0.88
N HIS A 65 -13.41 38.49 -0.13
CA HIS A 65 -12.06 38.17 -0.65
C HIS A 65 -11.70 36.70 -0.59
N LEU A 66 -12.22 35.92 0.36
CA LEU A 66 -11.76 34.56 0.62
C LEU A 66 -12.71 33.46 0.15
N THR A 67 -13.99 33.77 -0.06
CA THR A 67 -14.96 32.74 -0.49
C THR A 67 -14.51 32.03 -1.77
N MET A 68 -14.12 32.78 -2.79
CA MET A 68 -13.68 32.20 -4.07
C MET A 68 -12.38 31.39 -3.93
N PRO A 69 -11.28 31.92 -3.35
CA PRO A 69 -10.06 31.14 -3.16
C PRO A 69 -10.25 29.86 -2.33
N ILE A 70 -10.95 29.96 -1.19
CA ILE A 70 -11.21 28.79 -0.33
C ILE A 70 -12.09 27.77 -1.05
N SER A 71 -13.12 28.18 -1.78
CA SER A 71 -13.97 27.26 -2.55
C SER A 71 -13.18 26.55 -3.64
N LEU A 72 -12.33 27.27 -4.36
CA LEU A 72 -11.52 26.70 -5.43
C LEU A 72 -10.52 25.66 -4.87
N THR A 73 -9.81 25.99 -3.79
CA THR A 73 -8.86 25.07 -3.16
C THR A 73 -9.56 23.84 -2.59
N SER A 74 -10.69 23.99 -1.93
CA SER A 74 -11.43 22.87 -1.34
C SER A 74 -12.01 21.95 -2.41
N ILE A 75 -12.59 22.50 -3.48
CA ILE A 75 -13.13 21.71 -4.60
C ILE A 75 -12.01 20.95 -5.31
N THR A 76 -10.90 21.61 -5.65
CA THR A 76 -9.78 20.95 -6.32
C THR A 76 -9.16 19.86 -5.45
N THR A 77 -9.06 20.08 -4.14
CA THR A 77 -8.54 19.09 -3.21
C THR A 77 -9.51 17.90 -3.04
N ALA A 78 -10.80 18.15 -2.95
CA ALA A 78 -11.80 17.10 -2.89
C ALA A 78 -11.78 16.24 -4.17
N LEU A 79 -11.70 16.86 -5.34
CA LEU A 79 -11.56 16.16 -6.61
C LEU A 79 -10.26 15.33 -6.67
N ALA A 80 -9.15 15.86 -6.17
CA ALA A 80 -7.89 15.12 -6.08
C ALA A 80 -8.02 13.85 -5.21
N PHE A 81 -8.70 13.92 -4.07
CA PHE A 81 -8.95 12.71 -3.26
C PHE A 81 -9.93 11.74 -3.94
N LEU A 82 -10.91 12.23 -4.70
CA LEU A 82 -11.80 11.37 -5.46
C LEU A 82 -11.07 10.57 -6.55
N THR A 83 -9.92 11.02 -7.06
CA THR A 83 -9.14 10.21 -8.02
C THR A 83 -8.65 8.89 -7.43
N LEU A 84 -8.59 8.75 -6.09
CA LEU A 84 -8.25 7.49 -5.44
C LEU A 84 -9.27 6.36 -5.68
N ILE A 85 -10.45 6.67 -6.21
CA ILE A 85 -11.42 5.66 -6.68
C ILE A 85 -10.83 4.81 -7.81
N PHE A 86 -9.88 5.34 -8.58
CA PHE A 86 -9.21 4.62 -9.65
C PHE A 86 -7.93 3.90 -9.20
N SER A 87 -7.64 3.89 -7.90
CA SER A 87 -6.48 3.18 -7.36
C SER A 87 -6.64 1.67 -7.51
N PRO A 88 -5.58 0.91 -7.83
CA PRO A 88 -5.61 -0.55 -7.82
C PRO A 88 -5.75 -1.14 -6.40
N LEU A 89 -5.59 -0.33 -5.36
CA LEU A 89 -5.69 -0.74 -3.95
C LEU A 89 -7.11 -0.51 -3.43
N ASN A 90 -7.86 -1.58 -3.17
CA ASN A 90 -9.25 -1.54 -2.70
C ASN A 90 -9.46 -0.64 -1.47
N GLY A 91 -8.52 -0.61 -0.52
CA GLY A 91 -8.61 0.24 0.68
C GLY A 91 -8.53 1.75 0.40
N MET A 92 -8.05 2.17 -0.79
CA MET A 92 -7.94 3.59 -1.16
C MET A 92 -9.24 4.18 -1.69
N HIS A 93 -10.15 3.37 -2.22
CA HIS A 93 -11.43 3.85 -2.78
C HIS A 93 -12.27 4.55 -1.70
N GLY A 94 -12.58 3.83 -0.61
CA GLY A 94 -13.32 4.38 0.52
C GLY A 94 -12.59 5.53 1.20
N TYR A 95 -11.27 5.44 1.32
CA TYR A 95 -10.42 6.50 1.85
C TYR A 95 -10.60 7.81 1.08
N GLY A 96 -10.54 7.77 -0.25
CA GLY A 96 -10.70 8.95 -1.11
C GLY A 96 -12.07 9.59 -1.00
N ILE A 97 -13.15 8.78 -1.03
CA ILE A 97 -14.54 9.26 -0.91
C ILE A 97 -14.77 9.95 0.45
N VAL A 98 -14.34 9.30 1.52
CA VAL A 98 -14.57 9.82 2.89
C VAL A 98 -13.78 11.10 3.13
N LEU A 99 -12.54 11.22 2.62
CA LEU A 99 -11.77 12.46 2.71
C LEU A 99 -12.37 13.57 1.86
N ALA A 100 -12.79 13.29 0.64
CA ALA A 100 -13.45 14.28 -0.22
C ALA A 100 -14.70 14.85 0.45
N PHE A 101 -15.54 13.99 1.02
CA PHE A 101 -16.68 14.43 1.82
C PHE A 101 -16.26 15.28 3.01
N GLY A 102 -15.23 14.86 3.76
CA GLY A 102 -14.70 15.61 4.90
C GLY A 102 -14.21 17.00 4.53
N ILE A 103 -13.56 17.15 3.37
CA ILE A 103 -13.08 18.43 2.84
C ILE A 103 -14.26 19.33 2.45
N CYS A 104 -15.25 18.79 1.72
CA CYS A 104 -16.47 19.54 1.40
C CYS A 104 -17.20 20.01 2.66
N TRP A 105 -17.25 19.17 3.68
CA TRP A 105 -17.85 19.53 4.96
C TRP A 105 -17.06 20.62 5.69
N ALA A 106 -15.73 20.53 5.72
CA ALA A 106 -14.86 21.54 6.29
C ALA A 106 -14.99 22.88 5.56
N TRP A 107 -15.07 22.86 4.23
CA TRP A 107 -15.33 24.03 3.39
C TRP A 107 -16.64 24.72 3.76
N LEU A 108 -17.76 23.98 3.87
CA LEU A 108 -19.04 24.52 4.29
C LEU A 108 -18.96 25.17 5.67
N LEU A 109 -18.31 24.52 6.64
CA LEU A 109 -18.14 25.06 7.99
C LEU A 109 -17.26 26.31 8.00
N SER A 110 -16.23 26.37 7.19
CA SER A 110 -15.34 27.54 7.07
C SER A 110 -16.04 28.76 6.49
N LEU A 111 -17.00 28.56 5.58
CA LEU A 111 -17.77 29.64 4.97
C LEU A 111 -19.02 30.05 5.77
N THR A 112 -19.54 29.19 6.62
CA THR A 112 -20.81 29.46 7.36
C THR A 112 -20.61 29.58 8.87
N LEU A 113 -20.15 28.50 9.50
CA LEU A 113 -20.01 28.40 10.93
C LEU A 113 -18.93 29.37 11.47
N LEU A 114 -17.77 29.42 10.81
CA LEU A 114 -16.66 30.22 11.29
C LEU A 114 -16.96 31.72 11.28
N PRO A 115 -17.49 32.34 10.22
CA PRO A 115 -17.92 33.75 10.25
C PRO A 115 -19.02 34.02 11.28
N SER A 116 -19.96 33.08 11.44
CA SER A 116 -21.03 33.18 12.45
C SER A 116 -20.46 33.20 13.88
N LEU A 117 -19.51 32.30 14.17
CA LEU A 117 -18.83 32.27 15.46
C LEU A 117 -18.06 33.59 15.73
N ILE A 118 -17.35 34.09 14.70
CA ILE A 118 -16.62 35.35 14.79
C ILE A 118 -17.58 36.52 15.11
N SER A 119 -18.80 36.55 14.54
CA SER A 119 -19.79 37.60 14.78
C SER A 119 -20.39 37.57 16.18
N LEU A 120 -20.44 36.39 16.83
CA LEU A 120 -20.97 36.26 18.19
C LEU A 120 -19.99 36.70 19.29
N ILE A 121 -18.71 36.77 18.96
CA ILE A 121 -17.67 37.19 19.92
C ILE A 121 -17.63 38.73 20.02
N LYS A 122 -17.62 39.23 21.23
CA LYS A 122 -17.39 40.68 21.47
C LYS A 122 -15.90 40.95 21.38
N TRP A 123 -15.47 41.55 20.27
CA TRP A 123 -14.08 41.92 20.04
C TRP A 123 -13.78 43.33 20.58
N ASP A 124 -12.76 43.45 21.43
CA ASP A 124 -12.22 44.78 21.80
C ASP A 124 -11.28 45.26 20.68
N VAL A 125 -11.83 46.10 19.79
CA VAL A 125 -11.14 46.67 18.63
C VAL A 125 -9.91 47.51 19.01
N THR A 126 -9.85 47.96 20.24
CA THR A 126 -8.75 48.80 20.78
C THR A 126 -7.62 47.97 21.36
N SER A 127 -7.84 46.67 21.56
CA SER A 127 -6.87 45.73 22.16
C SER A 127 -5.54 45.73 21.40
N LYS A 128 -4.43 45.77 22.16
CA LYS A 128 -3.07 45.65 21.62
C LYS A 128 -2.85 44.32 20.84
N ALA A 129 -3.60 43.28 21.18
CA ALA A 129 -3.54 41.99 20.46
C ALA A 129 -4.03 42.11 19.01
N ILE A 130 -5.01 42.96 18.76
CA ILE A 130 -5.58 43.21 17.44
C ILE A 130 -4.78 44.27 16.67
N THR A 131 -4.41 45.37 17.35
CA THR A 131 -3.79 46.54 16.71
C THR A 131 -2.31 46.37 16.43
N ARG A 132 -1.58 45.53 17.17
CA ARG A 132 -0.13 45.38 17.05
C ARG A 132 0.23 44.44 15.90
N ILE A 133 1.12 44.89 15.02
CA ILE A 133 1.71 44.05 13.96
C ILE A 133 2.63 43.01 14.61
N GLY A 134 2.32 41.72 14.43
CA GLY A 134 3.11 40.63 14.99
C GLY A 134 4.50 40.52 14.37
N LEU A 135 5.41 39.81 15.06
CA LEU A 135 6.75 39.52 14.56
C LEU A 135 6.71 38.76 13.22
N LEU A 136 5.82 37.78 13.09
CA LEU A 136 5.63 37.00 11.88
C LEU A 136 5.18 37.87 10.69
N GLU A 137 4.24 38.81 10.93
CA GLU A 137 3.75 39.73 9.90
C GLU A 137 4.87 40.66 9.41
N LYS A 138 5.74 41.11 10.33
CA LYS A 138 6.94 41.91 9.96
C LYS A 138 7.92 41.13 9.12
N LEU A 139 8.18 39.85 9.46
CA LEU A 139 9.04 38.97 8.69
C LEU A 139 8.49 38.70 7.28
N ILE A 140 7.20 38.39 7.16
CA ILE A 140 6.53 38.18 5.87
C ILE A 140 6.60 39.44 5.00
N ASN A 141 6.36 40.64 5.58
CA ASN A 141 6.47 41.91 4.85
C ASN A 141 7.91 42.17 4.37
N LYS A 142 8.92 41.86 5.21
CA LYS A 142 10.34 41.99 4.83
C LYS A 142 10.71 41.05 3.69
N PHE A 143 10.22 39.79 3.74
CA PHE A 143 10.37 38.82 2.65
C PHE A 143 9.66 39.30 1.37
N GLY A 144 8.43 39.79 1.47
CA GLY A 144 7.70 40.34 0.34
C GLY A 144 8.47 41.46 -0.37
N LEU A 145 9.06 42.37 0.39
CA LEU A 145 9.89 43.45 -0.14
C LEU A 145 11.17 42.92 -0.80
N LEU A 146 11.79 41.87 -0.25
CA LEU A 146 12.98 41.25 -0.83
C LEU A 146 12.67 40.61 -2.18
N VAL A 147 11.56 39.90 -2.27
CA VAL A 147 11.08 39.24 -3.50
C VAL A 147 10.80 40.29 -4.59
N THR A 148 10.08 41.36 -4.27
CA THR A 148 9.69 42.41 -5.22
C THR A 148 10.87 43.23 -5.71
N LYS A 149 11.82 43.52 -4.81
CA LYS A 149 13.02 44.31 -5.16
C LYS A 149 14.06 43.56 -5.95
N ASN A 150 14.19 42.24 -5.72
CA ASN A 150 15.25 41.43 -6.33
C ASN A 150 14.70 40.09 -6.87
N PRO A 151 13.76 40.06 -7.82
CA PRO A 151 13.11 38.83 -8.27
C PRO A 151 14.11 37.82 -8.85
N LYS A 152 15.13 38.27 -9.59
CA LYS A 152 16.15 37.40 -10.17
C LYS A 152 16.99 36.66 -9.13
N LYS A 153 17.32 37.33 -7.99
CA LYS A 153 18.10 36.71 -6.90
C LYS A 153 17.35 35.61 -6.16
N ILE A 154 16.04 35.51 -6.33
CA ILE A 154 15.20 34.46 -5.77
C ILE A 154 14.87 33.41 -6.82
N PHE A 155 14.56 33.84 -8.04
CA PHE A 155 14.21 32.96 -9.15
C PHE A 155 15.31 31.95 -9.50
N TYR A 156 16.56 32.40 -9.69
CA TYR A 156 17.64 31.48 -10.06
C TYR A 156 18.00 30.45 -8.99
N PRO A 157 18.13 30.80 -7.69
CA PRO A 157 18.30 29.80 -6.65
C PRO A 157 17.11 28.84 -6.52
N SER A 158 15.87 29.32 -6.72
CA SER A 158 14.71 28.44 -6.72
C SER A 158 14.75 27.44 -7.88
N LEU A 159 15.15 27.88 -9.06
CA LEU A 159 15.30 27.01 -10.22
C LEU A 159 16.42 25.95 -10.01
N LEU A 160 17.54 26.38 -9.42
CA LEU A 160 18.61 25.47 -9.01
C LEU A 160 18.12 24.43 -8.01
N PHE A 161 17.34 24.87 -7.01
CA PHE A 161 16.79 23.96 -6.00
C PHE A 161 15.80 22.95 -6.61
N ILE A 162 14.96 23.39 -7.56
CA ILE A 162 14.07 22.49 -8.34
C ILE A 162 14.91 21.47 -9.11
N GLY A 163 15.97 21.89 -9.79
CA GLY A 163 16.86 20.98 -10.52
C GLY A 163 17.51 19.94 -9.61
N LEU A 164 18.02 20.36 -8.44
CA LEU A 164 18.57 19.45 -7.43
C LEU A 164 17.50 18.49 -6.88
N SER A 165 16.27 18.96 -6.70
CA SER A 165 15.17 18.11 -6.25
C SER A 165 14.79 17.05 -7.29
N ILE A 166 14.75 17.41 -8.58
CA ILE A 166 14.52 16.46 -9.67
C ILE A 166 15.65 15.42 -9.73
N PHE A 167 16.90 15.85 -9.59
CA PHE A 167 18.01 14.92 -9.48
C PHE A 167 17.88 14.00 -8.27
N GLY A 168 17.44 14.52 -7.11
CA GLY A 168 17.16 13.73 -5.92
C GLY A 168 16.12 12.62 -6.12
N LEU A 169 15.13 12.81 -7.02
CA LEU A 169 14.14 11.77 -7.34
C LEU A 169 14.79 10.50 -7.92
N THR A 170 15.87 10.65 -8.68
CA THR A 170 16.59 9.50 -9.26
C THR A 170 17.33 8.66 -8.21
N LEU A 171 17.55 9.21 -7.03
CA LEU A 171 18.26 8.55 -5.92
C LEU A 171 17.29 7.85 -4.96
N ILE A 172 15.99 8.06 -5.11
CA ILE A 172 14.96 7.43 -4.24
C ILE A 172 14.87 5.95 -4.57
N LYS A 173 15.16 5.11 -3.58
CA LYS A 173 14.87 3.69 -3.62
C LYS A 173 13.58 3.43 -2.84
N VAL A 174 12.58 2.90 -3.53
CA VAL A 174 11.33 2.49 -2.87
C VAL A 174 11.56 1.09 -2.31
N GLU A 175 11.79 1.02 -1.02
CA GLU A 175 11.98 -0.23 -0.30
C GLU A 175 10.96 -0.33 0.83
N VAL A 176 10.12 -1.36 0.78
CA VAL A 176 9.15 -1.66 1.83
C VAL A 176 9.50 -3.01 2.44
N ASN A 177 9.78 -3.00 3.73
CA ASN A 177 9.90 -4.22 4.52
C ASN A 177 8.81 -4.18 5.61
N TYR A 178 7.78 -5.00 5.46
CA TYR A 178 6.61 -4.99 6.35
C TYR A 178 6.97 -5.34 7.80
N ILE A 179 8.01 -6.17 8.02
CA ILE A 179 8.44 -6.55 9.37
C ILE A 179 9.16 -5.38 10.05
N LYS A 180 9.99 -4.63 9.31
CA LYS A 180 10.68 -3.43 9.83
C LYS A 180 9.74 -2.26 10.13
N MET A 181 8.49 -2.29 9.65
CA MET A 181 7.49 -1.28 10.01
C MET A 181 7.06 -1.39 11.49
N PHE A 182 7.18 -2.56 12.10
CA PHE A 182 6.93 -2.72 13.51
C PHE A 182 8.14 -2.25 14.34
N ARG A 183 7.86 -1.61 15.47
CA ARG A 183 8.89 -1.12 16.39
C ARG A 183 9.70 -2.30 16.95
N GLU A 184 10.97 -2.08 17.27
CA GLU A 184 11.81 -3.03 18.00
C GLU A 184 11.18 -3.42 19.34
N GLY A 185 11.23 -4.72 19.68
CA GLY A 185 10.55 -5.27 20.84
C GLY A 185 9.04 -5.53 20.62
N ASN A 186 8.53 -5.36 19.40
CA ASN A 186 7.18 -5.79 19.07
C ASN A 186 7.17 -7.29 18.79
N ILE A 187 6.22 -8.01 19.41
CA ILE A 187 6.13 -9.47 19.32
C ILE A 187 6.06 -9.96 17.86
N ILE A 188 5.39 -9.24 16.95
CA ILE A 188 5.29 -9.61 15.53
C ILE A 188 6.67 -9.56 14.87
N ARG A 189 7.43 -8.48 15.11
CA ARG A 189 8.78 -8.31 14.55
C ARG A 189 9.74 -9.35 15.11
N ASP A 190 9.74 -9.52 16.42
CA ASP A 190 10.65 -10.45 17.10
C ASP A 190 10.34 -11.91 16.72
N SER A 191 9.05 -12.29 16.62
CA SER A 191 8.64 -13.60 16.12
C SER A 191 9.03 -13.84 14.67
N ALA A 192 8.90 -12.83 13.80
CA ALA A 192 9.31 -12.97 12.40
C ALA A 192 10.80 -13.22 12.25
N TYR A 193 11.63 -12.49 12.99
CA TYR A 193 13.09 -12.73 13.00
C TYR A 193 13.45 -14.08 13.62
N PHE A 194 12.73 -14.49 14.67
CA PHE A 194 12.94 -15.81 15.25
C PHE A 194 12.64 -16.94 14.24
N LEU A 195 11.57 -16.80 13.46
CA LEU A 195 11.23 -17.75 12.38
C LEU A 195 12.30 -17.75 11.28
N ASP A 196 12.81 -16.57 10.90
CA ASP A 196 13.86 -16.44 9.87
C ASP A 196 15.21 -17.07 10.31
N GLU A 197 15.53 -17.03 11.60
CA GLU A 197 16.80 -17.53 12.14
C GLU A 197 16.76 -19.00 12.54
N ASN A 198 15.61 -19.47 13.10
CA ASN A 198 15.53 -20.77 13.75
C ASN A 198 14.60 -21.76 13.02
N MET A 199 13.82 -21.29 12.03
CA MET A 199 12.86 -22.12 11.30
C MET A 199 12.97 -21.90 9.79
N THR A 200 11.89 -22.12 9.08
CA THR A 200 11.82 -22.05 7.60
C THR A 200 11.53 -20.68 7.04
N GLY A 201 11.58 -19.62 7.86
CA GLY A 201 11.20 -18.28 7.46
C GLY A 201 9.72 -17.99 7.65
N ASN A 202 9.27 -16.79 7.24
CA ASN A 202 7.90 -16.31 7.46
C ASN A 202 7.19 -15.85 6.17
N LEU A 203 7.84 -15.99 5.02
CA LEU A 203 7.26 -15.67 3.72
C LEU A 203 7.08 -16.93 2.89
N ASN A 204 6.02 -16.95 2.08
CA ASN A 204 5.75 -18.04 1.15
C ASN A 204 5.72 -17.50 -0.28
N LEU A 205 6.46 -18.15 -1.16
CA LEU A 205 6.32 -18.01 -2.60
C LEU A 205 5.55 -19.22 -3.12
N MET A 206 4.43 -18.98 -3.79
CA MET A 206 3.65 -20.04 -4.42
C MET A 206 3.78 -19.91 -5.95
N VAL A 207 4.21 -20.99 -6.58
CA VAL A 207 4.26 -21.10 -8.04
C VAL A 207 3.20 -22.11 -8.45
N ASN A 208 2.19 -21.65 -9.18
CA ASN A 208 1.14 -22.52 -9.72
C ASN A 208 1.50 -22.91 -11.14
N ILE A 209 1.65 -24.22 -11.40
CA ILE A 209 1.94 -24.76 -12.73
C ILE A 209 0.70 -25.48 -13.23
N GLN A 210 0.29 -25.17 -14.46
CA GLN A 210 -0.91 -25.69 -15.09
C GLN A 210 -0.59 -26.32 -16.44
N ALA A 211 -1.36 -27.34 -16.80
CA ALA A 211 -1.34 -27.97 -18.09
C ALA A 211 -2.74 -27.95 -18.73
N GLU A 212 -2.80 -27.93 -20.07
CA GLU A 212 -4.09 -27.99 -20.77
C GLU A 212 -4.72 -29.39 -20.72
N VAL A 213 -3.90 -30.43 -20.56
CA VAL A 213 -4.32 -31.83 -20.64
C VAL A 213 -4.51 -32.43 -19.24
N GLU A 214 -5.68 -33.07 -19.03
CA GLU A 214 -5.94 -33.84 -17.81
C GLU A 214 -4.91 -34.96 -17.60
N GLY A 215 -4.46 -35.12 -16.35
CA GLY A 215 -3.48 -36.12 -15.97
C GLY A 215 -2.05 -35.81 -16.43
N ALA A 216 -1.75 -34.57 -16.81
CA ALA A 216 -0.41 -34.18 -17.25
C ALA A 216 0.66 -34.43 -16.17
N PHE A 217 0.33 -34.24 -14.89
CA PHE A 217 1.24 -34.47 -13.75
C PHE A 217 1.30 -35.94 -13.31
N LYS A 218 0.70 -36.87 -14.08
CA LYS A 218 0.97 -38.31 -13.98
C LYS A 218 2.13 -38.73 -14.87
N ASP A 219 2.63 -37.83 -15.72
CA ASP A 219 3.76 -38.09 -16.60
C ASP A 219 5.08 -37.79 -15.87
N PRO A 220 6.01 -38.79 -15.79
CA PRO A 220 7.31 -38.59 -15.14
C PRO A 220 8.11 -37.41 -15.72
N GLU A 221 8.00 -37.13 -17.02
CA GLU A 221 8.73 -36.02 -17.65
C GLU A 221 8.28 -34.66 -17.12
N ASN A 222 6.97 -34.46 -16.93
CA ASN A 222 6.43 -33.22 -16.33
C ASN A 222 6.81 -33.09 -14.86
N LEU A 223 6.79 -34.20 -14.11
CA LEU A 223 7.24 -34.20 -12.71
C LEU A 223 8.73 -33.88 -12.60
N GLN A 224 9.56 -34.34 -13.54
CA GLN A 224 10.99 -34.02 -13.56
C GLN A 224 11.23 -32.52 -13.78
N LYS A 225 10.40 -31.85 -14.59
CA LYS A 225 10.48 -30.39 -14.74
C LYS A 225 10.13 -29.67 -13.45
N ILE A 226 9.11 -30.13 -12.73
CA ILE A 226 8.79 -29.60 -11.39
C ILE A 226 9.98 -29.80 -10.45
N ASP A 227 10.63 -30.95 -10.49
CA ASP A 227 11.81 -31.21 -9.67
C ASP A 227 12.99 -30.31 -10.00
N ASN A 228 13.20 -29.98 -11.25
CA ASN A 228 14.22 -29.04 -11.68
C ASN A 228 13.92 -27.63 -11.18
N ILE A 229 12.65 -27.19 -11.22
CA ILE A 229 12.21 -25.90 -10.70
C ILE A 229 12.37 -25.86 -9.17
N GLU A 230 11.98 -26.91 -8.47
CA GLU A 230 12.13 -27.05 -7.02
C GLU A 230 13.60 -26.97 -6.61
N ASN A 231 14.50 -27.71 -7.28
CA ASN A 231 15.93 -27.67 -7.01
C ASN A 231 16.52 -26.28 -7.28
N TYR A 232 16.07 -25.60 -8.33
CA TYR A 232 16.48 -24.22 -8.59
C TYR A 232 16.02 -23.26 -7.48
N LEU A 233 14.76 -23.33 -7.06
CA LEU A 233 14.22 -22.52 -5.98
C LEU A 233 15.02 -22.73 -4.68
N ASN A 234 15.31 -23.98 -4.34
CA ASN A 234 16.12 -24.33 -3.17
C ASN A 234 17.58 -23.85 -3.25
N SER A 235 18.06 -23.48 -4.43
CA SER A 235 19.40 -22.89 -4.61
C SER A 235 19.46 -21.39 -4.30
N ILE A 236 18.33 -20.73 -4.11
CA ILE A 236 18.24 -19.29 -3.82
C ILE A 236 18.47 -19.05 -2.33
N ASP A 237 19.37 -18.16 -1.97
CA ASP A 237 19.78 -17.89 -0.57
C ASP A 237 18.66 -17.66 0.44
N VAL A 238 17.58 -17.00 0.00
CA VAL A 238 16.45 -16.65 0.87
C VAL A 238 15.41 -17.75 0.97
N VAL A 239 15.48 -18.78 0.11
CA VAL A 239 14.62 -19.95 0.15
C VAL A 239 15.21 -20.96 1.13
N THR A 240 14.43 -21.38 2.09
CA THR A 240 14.84 -22.36 3.11
C THR A 240 14.41 -23.77 2.76
N ASN A 241 13.24 -23.91 2.13
CA ASN A 241 12.71 -25.16 1.67
C ASN A 241 11.58 -24.93 0.65
N THR A 242 11.53 -25.76 -0.39
CA THR A 242 10.42 -25.80 -1.33
C THR A 242 9.70 -27.13 -1.18
N ILE A 243 8.39 -27.10 -1.19
CA ILE A 243 7.52 -28.29 -1.07
C ILE A 243 6.68 -28.38 -2.33
N SER A 244 6.65 -29.56 -2.92
CA SER A 244 5.90 -29.85 -4.14
C SER A 244 5.18 -31.20 -4.09
N VAL A 245 4.39 -31.50 -5.09
CA VAL A 245 3.78 -32.83 -5.27
C VAL A 245 4.83 -33.92 -5.37
N ASN A 246 6.05 -33.59 -5.85
CA ASN A 246 7.14 -34.53 -6.00
C ASN A 246 7.63 -35.12 -4.68
N ASP A 247 7.61 -34.31 -3.58
CA ASP A 247 8.01 -34.80 -2.27
C ASP A 247 7.13 -35.98 -1.84
N ILE A 248 5.82 -35.82 -2.03
CA ILE A 248 4.86 -36.87 -1.70
C ILE A 248 5.10 -38.10 -2.61
N ILE A 249 5.27 -37.92 -3.90
CA ILE A 249 5.51 -39.01 -4.87
C ILE A 249 6.79 -39.77 -4.52
N LYS A 250 7.89 -39.05 -4.27
CA LYS A 250 9.18 -39.67 -3.92
C LYS A 250 9.07 -40.46 -2.61
N GLN A 251 8.43 -39.90 -1.59
CA GLN A 251 8.22 -40.54 -0.31
C GLN A 251 7.33 -41.78 -0.42
N LEU A 252 6.28 -41.74 -1.25
CA LEU A 252 5.42 -42.90 -1.52
C LEU A 252 6.15 -43.98 -2.27
N HIS A 253 6.92 -43.61 -3.31
CA HIS A 253 7.71 -44.55 -4.12
C HIS A 253 8.69 -45.33 -3.21
N LYS A 254 9.43 -44.61 -2.37
CA LYS A 254 10.30 -45.22 -1.36
C LYS A 254 9.54 -46.15 -0.40
N THR A 255 8.36 -45.74 0.06
CA THR A 255 7.56 -46.50 1.04
C THR A 255 7.05 -47.82 0.43
N VAL A 256 6.57 -47.77 -0.81
CA VAL A 256 6.08 -48.97 -1.55
C VAL A 256 7.23 -49.97 -1.84
N GLU A 257 8.45 -49.46 -2.01
CA GLU A 257 9.66 -50.25 -2.21
C GLU A 257 10.38 -50.61 -0.90
N ASN A 258 9.61 -50.88 0.16
CA ASN A 258 10.05 -51.30 1.49
C ASN A 258 10.99 -50.30 2.22
N GLY A 259 10.93 -49.03 1.90
CA GLY A 259 11.73 -47.98 2.54
C GLY A 259 13.16 -47.86 2.03
N ASP A 260 13.49 -48.44 0.89
CA ASP A 260 14.82 -48.36 0.29
C ASP A 260 15.05 -46.91 -0.27
N GLU A 261 16.10 -46.24 0.24
CA GLU A 261 16.47 -44.89 -0.15
C GLU A 261 16.75 -44.70 -1.64
N ARG A 262 17.11 -45.76 -2.35
CA ARG A 262 17.34 -45.73 -3.81
C ARG A 262 16.08 -45.38 -4.60
N PHE A 263 14.90 -45.57 -4.01
CA PHE A 263 13.61 -45.27 -4.60
C PHE A 263 13.02 -43.94 -4.13
N ASN A 264 13.79 -43.12 -3.41
CA ASN A 264 13.42 -41.74 -3.09
C ASN A 264 13.56 -40.82 -4.34
N THR A 265 12.92 -41.23 -5.41
CA THR A 265 12.98 -40.64 -6.77
C THR A 265 11.61 -40.67 -7.42
N ILE A 266 11.43 -39.83 -8.44
CA ILE A 266 10.25 -39.90 -9.31
C ILE A 266 10.23 -41.24 -10.02
N PRO A 267 9.11 -41.98 -10.02
CA PRO A 267 9.00 -43.24 -10.78
C PRO A 267 9.21 -43.04 -12.28
N ASP A 268 9.78 -44.03 -12.94
CA ASP A 268 10.18 -44.03 -14.35
C ASP A 268 9.01 -44.20 -15.35
N THR A 269 7.82 -44.58 -14.89
CA THR A 269 6.66 -44.82 -15.75
C THR A 269 5.39 -44.14 -15.23
N ARG A 270 4.57 -43.65 -16.16
CA ARG A 270 3.25 -43.06 -15.87
C ARG A 270 2.33 -44.03 -15.10
N ALA A 271 2.43 -45.31 -15.33
CA ALA A 271 1.64 -46.30 -14.62
C ALA A 271 1.99 -46.39 -13.14
N LYS A 272 3.29 -46.35 -12.80
CA LYS A 272 3.74 -46.30 -11.39
C LYS A 272 3.27 -45.03 -10.70
N VAL A 273 3.42 -43.88 -11.34
CA VAL A 273 2.94 -42.58 -10.77
C VAL A 273 1.43 -42.64 -10.55
N ASN A 274 0.66 -43.12 -11.52
CA ASN A 274 -0.80 -43.23 -11.38
C ASN A 274 -1.20 -44.17 -10.22
N ASN A 275 -0.47 -45.27 -10.02
CA ASN A 275 -0.72 -46.19 -8.91
C ASN A 275 -0.45 -45.51 -7.55
N LEU A 276 0.61 -44.69 -7.44
CA LEU A 276 0.92 -43.96 -6.23
C LEU A 276 -0.17 -42.92 -5.92
N PHE A 277 -0.63 -42.17 -6.93
CA PHE A 277 -1.74 -41.24 -6.76
C PHE A 277 -3.03 -41.98 -6.35
N PHE A 278 -3.32 -43.12 -6.92
CA PHE A 278 -4.50 -43.92 -6.54
C PHE A 278 -4.41 -44.39 -5.09
N LEU A 279 -3.27 -44.93 -4.66
CA LEU A 279 -3.08 -45.41 -3.29
C LEU A 279 -3.20 -44.33 -2.25
N TYR A 280 -2.68 -43.13 -2.53
CA TYR A 280 -2.68 -42.01 -1.60
C TYR A 280 -3.97 -41.19 -1.62
N GLY A 281 -4.58 -41.09 -2.81
CA GLY A 281 -5.81 -40.30 -3.01
C GLY A 281 -7.10 -40.92 -2.47
N GLN A 282 -7.03 -42.15 -1.89
CA GLN A 282 -8.19 -42.77 -1.25
C GLN A 282 -8.64 -42.08 0.06
N ASN A 283 -7.81 -41.20 0.63
CA ASN A 283 -8.15 -40.39 1.76
C ASN A 283 -8.49 -38.96 1.31
N ASP A 284 -9.72 -38.52 1.50
CA ASP A 284 -10.19 -37.16 1.14
C ASP A 284 -9.40 -36.02 1.83
N ASP A 285 -8.80 -36.29 3.00
CA ASP A 285 -7.96 -35.35 3.76
C ASP A 285 -6.44 -35.50 3.43
N SER A 286 -6.09 -36.07 2.29
CA SER A 286 -4.70 -36.25 1.93
C SER A 286 -4.01 -34.91 1.62
N ASP A 287 -2.73 -34.74 2.02
CA ASP A 287 -1.93 -33.56 1.68
C ASP A 287 -1.75 -33.38 0.16
N LEU A 288 -1.95 -34.43 -0.62
CA LEU A 288 -1.93 -34.41 -2.06
C LEU A 288 -3.00 -33.47 -2.65
N SER A 289 -4.22 -33.50 -2.10
CA SER A 289 -5.33 -32.66 -2.56
C SER A 289 -5.10 -31.15 -2.37
N LYS A 290 -4.12 -30.78 -1.52
CA LYS A 290 -3.69 -29.40 -1.31
C LYS A 290 -2.65 -28.93 -2.32
N MET A 291 -1.96 -29.86 -2.99
CA MET A 291 -0.86 -29.57 -3.89
C MET A 291 -1.19 -29.81 -5.37
N ILE A 292 -2.15 -30.66 -5.66
CA ILE A 292 -2.59 -31.00 -7.01
C ILE A 292 -4.10 -31.06 -7.09
N ASN A 293 -4.69 -30.61 -8.19
CA ASN A 293 -6.13 -30.67 -8.38
C ASN A 293 -6.61 -32.09 -8.78
N HIS A 294 -7.93 -32.30 -8.73
CA HIS A 294 -8.55 -33.60 -9.05
C HIS A 294 -8.27 -34.08 -10.49
N GLU A 295 -8.14 -33.15 -11.43
CA GLU A 295 -7.85 -33.43 -12.84
C GLU A 295 -6.37 -33.76 -13.09
N ASN A 296 -5.52 -33.58 -12.07
CA ASN A 296 -4.06 -33.72 -12.13
C ASN A 296 -3.43 -32.92 -13.28
N ASN A 297 -3.94 -31.70 -13.51
CA ASN A 297 -3.45 -30.79 -14.52
C ASN A 297 -3.04 -29.42 -13.94
N SER A 298 -3.15 -29.24 -12.62
CA SER A 298 -2.66 -28.04 -11.92
C SER A 298 -2.00 -28.43 -10.61
N THR A 299 -0.78 -27.96 -10.37
CA THR A 299 -0.01 -28.22 -9.16
C THR A 299 0.63 -26.94 -8.62
N ILE A 300 0.86 -26.89 -7.30
CA ILE A 300 1.45 -25.75 -6.62
C ILE A 300 2.76 -26.17 -5.97
N LEU A 301 3.83 -25.40 -6.26
CA LEU A 301 5.06 -25.44 -5.49
C LEU A 301 5.01 -24.33 -4.46
N THR A 302 5.32 -24.64 -3.21
CA THR A 302 5.37 -23.68 -2.12
C THR A 302 6.79 -23.59 -1.59
N SER A 303 7.44 -22.44 -1.80
CA SER A 303 8.76 -22.16 -1.23
C SER A 303 8.62 -21.31 0.04
N LEU A 304 9.20 -21.81 1.11
CA LEU A 304 9.31 -21.10 2.38
C LEU A 304 10.55 -20.19 2.33
N MET A 305 10.39 -18.92 2.64
CA MET A 305 11.43 -17.91 2.43
C MET A 305 11.64 -17.06 3.69
N LYS A 306 12.87 -16.61 3.88
CA LYS A 306 13.21 -15.59 4.87
C LYS A 306 12.68 -14.23 4.46
N THR A 307 12.55 -13.32 5.43
CA THR A 307 12.10 -11.94 5.19
C THR A 307 13.11 -11.18 4.31
N PHE A 308 12.63 -10.56 3.26
CA PHE A 308 13.41 -9.70 2.38
C PHE A 308 12.62 -8.44 1.98
N SER A 309 13.29 -7.49 1.33
CA SER A 309 12.68 -6.24 0.90
C SER A 309 11.95 -6.38 -0.43
N THR A 310 11.07 -5.40 -0.74
CA THR A 310 10.34 -5.36 -2.02
C THR A 310 11.30 -5.23 -3.22
N THR A 311 12.46 -4.60 -3.06
CA THR A 311 13.47 -4.51 -4.12
C THR A 311 14.06 -5.89 -4.41
N GLN A 312 14.46 -6.62 -3.39
CA GLN A 312 14.95 -7.99 -3.51
C GLN A 312 13.87 -8.93 -4.09
N MET A 313 12.59 -8.73 -3.67
CA MET A 313 11.48 -9.49 -4.23
C MET A 313 11.36 -9.31 -5.74
N SER A 314 11.51 -8.10 -6.25
CA SER A 314 11.46 -7.84 -7.69
C SER A 314 12.60 -8.50 -8.45
N GLU A 315 13.79 -8.53 -7.88
CA GLU A 315 14.96 -9.22 -8.46
C GLU A 315 14.75 -10.74 -8.50
N TYR A 316 14.35 -11.34 -7.37
CA TYR A 316 14.05 -12.77 -7.29
C TYR A 316 12.92 -13.17 -8.23
N LYS A 317 11.82 -12.40 -8.25
CA LYS A 317 10.69 -12.64 -9.15
C LYS A 317 11.17 -12.75 -10.60
N ASN A 318 11.87 -11.74 -11.11
CA ASN A 318 12.35 -11.74 -12.50
C ASN A 318 13.27 -12.92 -12.80
N THR A 319 14.15 -13.29 -11.87
CA THR A 319 15.08 -14.38 -12.04
C THR A 319 14.36 -15.73 -12.03
N ILE A 320 13.40 -15.91 -11.12
CA ILE A 320 12.58 -17.13 -11.02
C ILE A 320 11.69 -17.29 -12.25
N GLU A 321 10.97 -16.23 -12.66
CA GLU A 321 10.11 -16.26 -13.85
C GLU A 321 10.90 -16.59 -15.12
N ASN A 322 12.10 -16.04 -15.28
CA ASN A 322 12.97 -16.35 -16.40
C ASN A 322 13.42 -17.83 -16.41
N PHE A 323 13.76 -18.38 -15.24
CA PHE A 323 14.14 -19.78 -15.13
C PHE A 323 12.95 -20.70 -15.46
N ILE A 324 11.79 -20.46 -14.85
CA ILE A 324 10.58 -21.27 -15.07
C ILE A 324 10.16 -21.20 -16.54
N SER A 325 10.13 -20.01 -17.14
CA SER A 325 9.80 -19.82 -18.56
C SER A 325 10.72 -20.64 -19.47
N LYS A 326 12.02 -20.72 -19.13
CA LYS A 326 13.00 -21.51 -19.90
C LYS A 326 12.81 -23.01 -19.71
N GLU A 327 12.54 -23.46 -18.48
CA GLU A 327 12.35 -24.86 -18.15
C GLU A 327 11.07 -25.44 -18.77
N LEU A 328 10.00 -24.60 -18.80
CA LEU A 328 8.72 -24.98 -19.40
C LEU A 328 8.64 -24.68 -20.92
N GLN A 329 9.71 -24.15 -21.51
CA GLN A 329 9.74 -23.87 -22.94
C GLN A 329 9.52 -25.15 -23.78
N ASN A 330 8.64 -25.05 -24.77
CA ASN A 330 8.25 -26.20 -25.65
C ASN A 330 7.47 -27.31 -24.91
N THR A 331 6.75 -26.99 -23.86
CA THR A 331 5.84 -27.90 -23.17
C THR A 331 4.44 -27.34 -23.17
N ASP A 332 3.44 -28.15 -22.83
CA ASP A 332 2.06 -27.75 -22.63
C ASP A 332 1.83 -27.19 -21.21
N LEU A 333 2.91 -26.90 -20.46
CA LEU A 333 2.87 -26.37 -19.11
C LEU A 333 2.98 -24.83 -19.11
N SER A 334 2.21 -24.18 -18.24
CA SER A 334 2.22 -22.73 -17.98
C SER A 334 2.29 -22.44 -16.48
N PHE A 335 2.66 -21.22 -16.08
CA PHE A 335 2.72 -20.79 -14.66
C PHE A 335 2.18 -19.38 -14.44
#